data_02489b6130bc4572a82ec169782812a2
#
_entry.id   02489b6130bc4572a82ec169782812a2
#
_cell.length_a   1.000
_cell.length_b   1.000
_cell.length_c   1.000
_cell.angle_alpha   90.00
_cell.angle_beta   90.00
_cell.angle_gamma   90.00
#
_symmetry.space_group_name_H-M   'P 1'
#
loop_
_entity.id
_entity.type
_entity.pdbx_description
1 polymer ?
#
loop_
_entity_poly.entity_id
_entity_poly.type
_entity_poly.pdbx_seq_one_letter_code
_entity_poly.pdbx_strand_id
1 'polypeptide(L)'
;MRIPQIQALRAFAALLVVIYHAKITSGGYIGVDIFYVISGYLITGLLLRELEKTGTISLRAFYLRRVKRLLPTSFFVLFVTAISAWYLYPSTMRSELGRDIAAAGVYISNYLFAFWQMDYQNLNAMPPVVIHYWSLAVEEQFYIFWPFIIYFLYKRGGKRLVGRGIAAISVLS
;
A
#
# COMPACT_ATOMS: atom_id res chain seq x y z
N MET A 1 1.59 20.43 6.36
CA MET A 1 2.05 21.28 5.22
C MET A 1 1.65 20.56 3.94
N ARG A 2 0.83 21.17 3.11
CA ARG A 2 0.52 20.62 1.78
C ARG A 2 1.59 21.10 0.82
N ILE A 3 2.36 20.18 0.24
CA ILE A 3 3.40 20.48 -0.75
C ILE A 3 2.73 20.32 -2.13
N PRO A 4 2.47 21.42 -2.88
CA PRO A 4 1.72 21.33 -4.14
C PRO A 4 2.35 20.38 -5.15
N GLN A 5 3.68 20.33 -5.20
CA GLN A 5 4.44 19.44 -6.10
C GLN A 5 4.16 17.96 -5.83
N ILE A 6 4.06 17.58 -4.55
CA ILE A 6 3.72 16.20 -4.18
C ILE A 6 2.27 15.88 -4.55
N GLN A 7 1.35 16.83 -4.42
CA GLN A 7 -0.04 16.61 -4.84
C GLN A 7 -0.15 16.47 -6.36
N ALA A 8 0.58 17.27 -7.12
CA ALA A 8 0.65 17.14 -8.58
C ALA A 8 1.22 15.76 -8.99
N LEU A 9 2.31 15.33 -8.35
CA LEU A 9 2.92 14.03 -8.63
C LEU A 9 1.98 12.87 -8.28
N ARG A 10 1.22 12.98 -7.18
CA ARG A 10 0.19 11.99 -6.82
C ARG A 10 -0.96 11.94 -7.84
N ALA A 11 -1.41 13.10 -8.33
CA ALA A 11 -2.44 13.17 -9.35
C ALA A 11 -1.95 12.54 -10.66
N PHE A 12 -0.72 12.81 -11.05
CA PHE A 12 -0.07 12.20 -12.22
C PHE A 12 0.05 10.68 -12.06
N ALA A 13 0.52 10.19 -10.91
CA ALA A 13 0.62 8.77 -10.62
C ALA A 13 -0.75 8.08 -10.69
N ALA A 14 -1.80 8.69 -10.12
CA ALA A 14 -3.16 8.17 -10.20
C ALA A 14 -3.65 8.09 -11.66
N LEU A 15 -3.39 9.12 -12.46
CA LEU A 15 -3.75 9.14 -13.88
C LEU A 15 -3.05 8.01 -14.65
N LEU A 16 -1.77 7.78 -14.41
CA LEU A 16 -1.03 6.66 -15.02
C LEU A 16 -1.67 5.30 -14.70
N VAL A 17 -2.05 5.08 -13.46
CA VAL A 17 -2.72 3.84 -13.03
C VAL A 17 -4.08 3.70 -13.72
N VAL A 18 -4.87 4.77 -13.82
CA VAL A 18 -6.18 4.75 -14.52
C VAL A 18 -6.02 4.42 -16.00
N ILE A 19 -5.08 5.08 -16.68
CA ILE A 19 -4.79 4.86 -18.10
C ILE A 19 -4.31 3.41 -18.35
N TYR A 20 -3.52 2.85 -17.44
CA TYR A 20 -3.08 1.46 -17.49
C TYR A 20 -4.27 0.49 -17.39
N HIS A 21 -5.16 0.71 -16.42
CA HIS A 21 -6.34 -0.15 -16.26
C HIS A 21 -7.34 0.00 -17.42
N ALA A 22 -7.38 1.17 -18.07
CA ALA A 22 -8.13 1.38 -19.30
C ALA A 22 -7.47 0.72 -20.53
N LYS A 23 -6.33 0.02 -20.37
CA LYS A 23 -5.56 -0.64 -21.45
C LYS A 23 -5.10 0.32 -22.54
N ILE A 24 -4.95 1.61 -22.23
CA ILE A 24 -4.47 2.63 -23.17
C ILE A 24 -2.93 2.59 -23.27
N THR A 25 -2.24 2.23 -22.18
CA THR A 25 -0.78 2.10 -22.13
C THR A 25 -0.33 0.87 -21.34
N SER A 26 0.82 0.30 -21.68
CA SER A 26 1.39 -0.86 -21.00
C SER A 26 2.23 -0.51 -19.76
N GLY A 27 2.74 0.72 -19.63
CA GLY A 27 3.70 1.13 -18.60
C GLY A 27 3.10 1.83 -17.38
N GLY A 28 1.78 1.97 -17.27
CA GLY A 28 1.15 2.79 -16.24
C GLY A 28 1.23 2.23 -14.81
N TYR A 29 1.67 0.97 -14.62
CA TYR A 29 1.96 0.38 -13.32
C TYR A 29 3.04 1.16 -12.53
N ILE A 30 3.92 1.90 -13.20
CA ILE A 30 4.92 2.78 -12.57
C ILE A 30 4.28 3.83 -11.66
N GLY A 31 2.99 4.14 -11.86
CA GLY A 31 2.23 4.99 -10.96
C GLY A 31 2.16 4.44 -9.54
N VAL A 32 2.15 3.12 -9.36
CA VAL A 32 2.17 2.47 -8.04
C VAL A 32 3.52 2.71 -7.35
N ASP A 33 4.63 2.58 -8.10
CA ASP A 33 5.97 2.83 -7.57
C ASP A 33 6.13 4.29 -7.13
N ILE A 34 5.60 5.23 -7.92
CA ILE A 34 5.56 6.65 -7.54
C ILE A 34 4.79 6.84 -6.23
N PHE A 35 3.66 6.15 -6.03
CA PHE A 35 2.93 6.21 -4.76
C PHE A 35 3.76 5.68 -3.59
N TYR A 36 4.47 4.57 -3.75
CA TYR A 36 5.34 4.03 -2.71
C TYR A 36 6.45 5.00 -2.31
N VAL A 37 7.13 5.60 -3.29
CA VAL A 37 8.18 6.60 -3.05
C VAL A 37 7.63 7.82 -2.30
N ILE A 38 6.49 8.37 -2.75
CA ILE A 38 5.84 9.51 -2.09
C ILE A 38 5.43 9.15 -0.66
N SER A 39 4.85 7.99 -0.45
CA SER A 39 4.44 7.51 0.87
C SER A 39 5.63 7.36 1.80
N GLY A 40 6.70 6.72 1.34
CA GLY A 40 7.95 6.57 2.10
C GLY A 40 8.55 7.93 2.49
N TYR A 41 8.61 8.86 1.55
CA TYR A 41 9.11 10.22 1.79
C TYR A 41 8.29 10.97 2.85
N LEU A 42 6.97 10.99 2.68
CA LEU A 42 6.08 11.75 3.57
C LEU A 42 6.09 11.20 4.99
N ILE A 43 6.06 9.86 5.14
CA ILE A 43 6.06 9.22 6.44
C ILE A 43 7.40 9.39 7.14
N THR A 44 8.50 9.18 6.44
CA THR A 44 9.83 9.39 7.01
C THR A 44 10.00 10.82 7.50
N GLY A 45 9.59 11.81 6.67
CA GLY A 45 9.63 13.21 7.06
C GLY A 45 8.73 13.56 8.26
N LEU A 46 7.59 12.87 8.42
CA LEU A 46 6.71 13.04 9.58
C LEU A 46 7.35 12.46 10.84
N LEU A 47 7.86 11.24 10.77
CA LEU A 47 8.48 10.55 11.90
C LEU A 47 9.75 11.26 12.38
N LEU A 48 10.61 11.73 11.45
CA LEU A 48 11.80 12.48 11.79
C LEU A 48 11.48 13.80 12.49
N ARG A 49 10.49 14.54 12.00
CA ARG A 49 10.06 15.80 12.66
C ARG A 49 9.50 15.55 14.07
N GLU A 50 8.78 14.45 14.28
CA GLU A 50 8.29 14.08 15.60
C GLU A 50 9.46 13.73 16.52
N LEU A 51 10.42 12.92 16.05
CA LEU A 51 11.62 12.56 16.82
C LEU A 51 12.49 13.77 17.16
N GLU A 52 12.67 14.70 16.22
CA GLU A 52 13.44 15.94 16.46
C GLU A 52 12.78 16.85 17.52
N LYS A 53 11.43 16.84 17.59
CA LYS A 53 10.70 17.69 18.53
C LYS A 53 10.53 17.06 19.91
N THR A 54 10.26 15.77 19.98
CA THR A 54 9.83 15.09 21.22
C THR A 54 10.80 14.01 21.69
N GLY A 55 11.78 13.64 20.86
CA GLY A 55 12.69 12.53 21.14
C GLY A 55 12.06 11.14 21.03
N THR A 56 10.75 11.05 20.73
CA THR A 56 9.99 9.78 20.66
C THR A 56 9.01 9.80 19.50
N ILE A 57 8.42 8.63 19.18
CA ILE A 57 7.32 8.51 18.21
C ILE A 57 6.08 8.06 18.96
N SER A 58 4.98 8.78 18.82
CA SER A 58 3.68 8.35 19.29
C SER A 58 3.04 7.36 18.31
N LEU A 59 3.39 6.07 18.45
CA LEU A 59 2.87 5.01 17.59
C LEU A 59 1.34 4.99 17.55
N ARG A 60 0.69 5.15 18.74
CA ARG A 60 -0.77 5.20 18.82
C ARG A 60 -1.36 6.32 17.96
N ALA A 61 -0.81 7.53 18.05
CA ALA A 61 -1.29 8.66 17.26
C ALA A 61 -1.01 8.46 15.77
N PHE A 62 0.15 7.86 15.43
CA PHE A 62 0.51 7.52 14.05
C PHE A 62 -0.48 6.54 13.44
N TYR A 63 -0.72 5.38 14.07
CA TYR A 63 -1.64 4.36 13.54
C TYR A 63 -3.09 4.83 13.52
N LEU A 64 -3.57 5.54 14.54
CA LEU A 64 -4.93 6.09 14.54
C LEU A 64 -5.20 7.03 13.36
N ARG A 65 -4.22 7.86 12.98
CA ARG A 65 -4.35 8.73 11.80
C ARG A 65 -4.45 7.92 10.50
N ARG A 66 -3.74 6.80 10.40
CA ARG A 66 -3.78 5.90 9.24
C ARG A 66 -5.09 5.15 9.16
N VAL A 67 -5.48 4.51 10.24
CA VAL A 67 -6.75 3.79 10.36
C VAL A 67 -7.92 4.68 9.95
N LYS A 68 -8.04 5.87 10.53
CA LYS A 68 -9.13 6.81 10.21
C LYS A 68 -9.14 7.27 8.75
N ARG A 69 -7.99 7.26 8.08
CA ARG A 69 -7.87 7.71 6.70
C ARG A 69 -8.14 6.60 5.69
N LEU A 70 -7.70 5.38 5.94
CA LEU A 70 -7.64 4.30 4.96
C LEU A 70 -8.78 3.28 5.15
N LEU A 71 -9.03 2.83 6.38
CA LEU A 71 -10.01 1.78 6.63
C LEU A 71 -11.42 2.13 6.14
N PRO A 72 -11.98 3.34 6.36
CA PRO A 72 -13.36 3.60 5.94
C PRO A 72 -13.55 3.41 4.44
N THR A 73 -12.63 3.96 3.63
CA THR A 73 -12.72 3.85 2.17
C THR A 73 -12.45 2.43 1.70
N SER A 74 -11.43 1.77 2.26
CA SER A 74 -11.07 0.40 1.89
C SER A 74 -12.20 -0.57 2.18
N PHE A 75 -12.76 -0.54 3.39
CA PHE A 75 -13.89 -1.40 3.76
C PHE A 75 -15.16 -1.08 2.98
N PHE A 76 -15.43 0.19 2.69
CA PHE A 76 -16.56 0.55 1.84
C PHE A 76 -16.44 -0.07 0.45
N VAL A 77 -15.27 0.03 -0.18
CA VAL A 77 -15.02 -0.59 -1.50
C VAL A 77 -15.16 -2.10 -1.42
N LEU A 78 -14.56 -2.76 -0.42
CA LEU A 78 -14.69 -4.22 -0.24
C LEU A 78 -16.13 -4.64 -0.02
N PHE A 79 -16.90 -3.88 0.76
CA PHE A 79 -18.30 -4.15 1.01
C PHE A 79 -19.14 -4.07 -0.28
N VAL A 80 -18.97 -2.99 -1.05
CA VAL A 80 -19.66 -2.84 -2.35
C VAL A 80 -19.24 -3.96 -3.31
N THR A 81 -17.94 -4.30 -3.35
CA THR A 81 -17.44 -5.40 -4.17
C THR A 81 -18.04 -6.74 -3.76
N ALA A 82 -18.14 -7.02 -2.45
CA ALA A 82 -18.74 -8.24 -1.95
C ALA A 82 -20.21 -8.38 -2.35
N ILE A 83 -20.98 -7.31 -2.20
CA ILE A 83 -22.39 -7.28 -2.62
C ILE A 83 -22.51 -7.49 -4.12
N SER A 84 -21.76 -6.74 -4.92
CA SER A 84 -21.78 -6.84 -6.38
C SER A 84 -21.38 -8.26 -6.83
N ALA A 85 -20.34 -8.81 -6.25
CA ALA A 85 -19.87 -10.15 -6.56
C ALA A 85 -20.90 -11.22 -6.21
N TRP A 86 -21.63 -11.07 -5.11
CA TRP A 86 -22.69 -12.00 -4.70
C TRP A 86 -23.80 -12.13 -5.76
N TYR A 87 -24.15 -11.03 -6.40
CA TYR A 87 -25.21 -11.01 -7.44
C TYR A 87 -24.69 -11.35 -8.84
N LEU A 88 -23.46 -10.97 -9.17
CA LEU A 88 -22.93 -11.06 -10.53
C LEU A 88 -22.19 -12.39 -10.80
N TYR A 89 -21.62 -13.03 -9.78
CA TYR A 89 -20.80 -14.22 -9.95
C TYR A 89 -21.56 -15.50 -9.62
N PRO A 90 -21.28 -16.61 -10.34
CA PRO A 90 -21.85 -17.93 -10.05
C PRO A 90 -21.54 -18.38 -8.61
N SER A 91 -22.43 -19.19 -8.05
CA SER A 91 -22.27 -19.72 -6.68
C SER A 91 -20.98 -20.52 -6.48
N THR A 92 -20.48 -21.16 -7.54
CA THR A 92 -19.23 -21.93 -7.55
C THR A 92 -17.99 -21.05 -7.25
N MET A 93 -18.01 -19.77 -7.60
CA MET A 93 -16.88 -18.84 -7.40
C MET A 93 -16.97 -18.07 -6.08
N ARG A 94 -18.07 -18.16 -5.34
CA ARG A 94 -18.28 -17.35 -4.12
C ARG A 94 -17.29 -17.64 -3.01
N SER A 95 -16.83 -18.88 -2.89
CA SER A 95 -15.82 -19.26 -1.88
C SER A 95 -14.48 -18.57 -2.15
N GLU A 96 -14.02 -18.57 -3.40
CA GLU A 96 -12.76 -17.91 -3.79
C GLU A 96 -12.87 -16.39 -3.63
N LEU A 97 -13.97 -15.79 -4.09
CA LEU A 97 -14.24 -14.38 -3.91
C LEU A 97 -14.26 -13.97 -2.42
N GLY A 98 -14.89 -14.79 -1.57
CA GLY A 98 -14.91 -14.56 -0.13
C GLY A 98 -13.51 -14.57 0.49
N ARG A 99 -12.69 -15.56 0.11
CA ARG A 99 -11.28 -15.66 0.52
C ARG A 99 -10.49 -14.44 0.09
N ASP A 100 -10.61 -14.01 -1.17
CA ASP A 100 -9.86 -12.90 -1.74
C ASP A 100 -10.24 -11.57 -1.08
N ILE A 101 -11.54 -11.35 -0.85
CA ILE A 101 -12.05 -10.17 -0.14
C ILE A 101 -11.60 -10.17 1.32
N ALA A 102 -11.63 -11.32 2.00
CA ALA A 102 -11.13 -11.43 3.37
C ALA A 102 -9.64 -11.14 3.46
N ALA A 103 -8.82 -11.69 2.56
CA ALA A 103 -7.40 -11.42 2.50
C ALA A 103 -7.08 -9.93 2.21
N ALA A 104 -7.88 -9.29 1.35
CA ALA A 104 -7.77 -7.86 1.10
C ALA A 104 -8.14 -7.03 2.34
N GLY A 105 -9.18 -7.44 3.08
CA GLY A 105 -9.64 -6.77 4.30
C GLY A 105 -8.62 -6.78 5.45
N VAL A 106 -7.81 -7.84 5.54
CA VAL A 106 -6.73 -7.96 6.55
C VAL A 106 -5.34 -7.60 5.99
N TYR A 107 -5.27 -7.04 4.79
CA TYR A 107 -4.02 -6.57 4.16
C TYR A 107 -2.94 -7.65 3.99
N ILE A 108 -3.33 -8.88 3.61
CA ILE A 108 -2.42 -9.98 3.25
C ILE A 108 -2.61 -10.46 1.80
N SER A 109 -3.41 -9.75 1.02
CA SER A 109 -3.74 -10.09 -0.37
C SER A 109 -2.51 -10.15 -1.29
N ASN A 110 -1.45 -9.41 -1.00
CA ASN A 110 -0.19 -9.47 -1.74
C ASN A 110 0.42 -10.88 -1.73
N TYR A 111 0.42 -11.58 -0.59
CA TYR A 111 0.90 -12.96 -0.51
C TYR A 111 -0.04 -13.92 -1.23
N LEU A 112 -1.36 -13.81 -0.98
CA LEU A 112 -2.34 -14.66 -1.63
C LEU A 112 -2.26 -14.57 -3.15
N PHE A 113 -2.17 -13.35 -3.69
CA PHE A 113 -2.14 -13.13 -5.14
C PHE A 113 -0.79 -13.47 -5.78
N ALA A 114 0.32 -13.35 -5.04
CA ALA A 114 1.61 -13.84 -5.49
C ALA A 114 1.59 -15.37 -5.67
N PHE A 115 1.04 -16.11 -4.71
CA PHE A 115 0.85 -17.56 -4.83
C PHE A 115 -0.11 -17.92 -5.95
N TRP A 116 -1.23 -17.20 -6.11
CA TRP A 116 -2.18 -17.41 -7.20
C TRP A 116 -1.53 -17.22 -8.57
N GLN A 117 -0.70 -16.20 -8.72
CA GLN A 117 -0.02 -15.91 -9.99
C GLN A 117 1.07 -16.94 -10.33
N MET A 118 1.67 -17.57 -9.32
CA MET A 118 2.66 -18.65 -9.49
C MET A 118 2.02 -20.01 -9.81
N ASP A 119 0.72 -20.18 -9.56
CA ASP A 119 0.03 -21.43 -9.83
C ASP A 119 -0.19 -21.61 -11.33
N TYR A 120 0.39 -22.67 -11.87
CA TYR A 120 0.30 -23.02 -13.29
C TYR A 120 -1.16 -23.20 -13.78
N GLN A 121 -2.07 -23.62 -12.90
CA GLN A 121 -3.48 -23.79 -13.23
C GLN A 121 -4.19 -22.47 -13.51
N ASN A 122 -3.66 -21.35 -13.03
CA ASN A 122 -4.25 -20.03 -13.14
C ASN A 122 -3.76 -19.21 -14.34
N LEU A 123 -2.89 -19.74 -15.20
CA LEU A 123 -2.31 -19.01 -16.32
C LEU A 123 -3.34 -18.40 -17.28
N ASN A 124 -4.51 -19.04 -17.42
CA ASN A 124 -5.61 -18.56 -18.24
C ASN A 124 -6.85 -18.15 -17.43
N ALA A 125 -6.77 -18.13 -16.10
CA ALA A 125 -7.87 -17.76 -15.23
C ALA A 125 -8.06 -16.24 -15.18
N MET A 126 -9.29 -15.80 -14.94
CA MET A 126 -9.55 -14.40 -14.68
C MET A 126 -8.86 -13.98 -13.38
N PRO A 127 -8.17 -12.81 -13.37
CA PRO A 127 -7.53 -12.32 -12.16
C PRO A 127 -8.57 -12.04 -11.06
N PRO A 128 -8.19 -12.20 -9.78
CA PRO A 128 -9.07 -11.89 -8.65
C PRO A 128 -9.67 -10.49 -8.75
N VAL A 129 -10.96 -10.35 -8.44
CA VAL A 129 -11.71 -9.07 -8.55
C VAL A 129 -11.06 -7.94 -7.75
N VAL A 130 -10.47 -8.29 -6.61
CA VAL A 130 -9.78 -7.34 -5.71
C VAL A 130 -8.26 -7.38 -5.87
N ILE A 131 -7.75 -7.80 -7.03
CA ILE A 131 -6.31 -7.96 -7.27
C ILE A 131 -5.53 -6.67 -6.95
N HIS A 132 -6.09 -5.51 -7.24
CA HIS A 132 -5.45 -4.21 -6.99
C HIS A 132 -5.18 -3.93 -5.50
N TYR A 133 -5.78 -4.69 -4.58
CA TYR A 133 -5.47 -4.57 -3.14
C TYR A 133 -4.08 -5.08 -2.74
N TRP A 134 -3.39 -5.81 -3.63
CA TRP A 134 -2.02 -6.26 -3.33
C TRP A 134 -1.08 -5.09 -3.00
N SER A 135 -1.18 -4.01 -3.76
CA SER A 135 -0.32 -2.83 -3.56
C SER A 135 -0.66 -2.10 -2.27
N LEU A 136 -1.93 -2.02 -1.91
CA LEU A 136 -2.38 -1.45 -0.64
C LEU A 136 -1.91 -2.30 0.55
N ALA A 137 -1.94 -3.63 0.42
CA ALA A 137 -1.42 -4.54 1.45
C ALA A 137 0.08 -4.33 1.70
N VAL A 138 0.89 -4.22 0.64
CA VAL A 138 2.33 -3.92 0.77
C VAL A 138 2.56 -2.58 1.46
N GLU A 139 1.79 -1.54 1.09
CA GLU A 139 1.89 -0.22 1.68
C GLU A 139 1.57 -0.23 3.19
N GLU A 140 0.50 -0.93 3.62
CA GLU A 140 0.14 -1.03 5.03
C GLU A 140 1.15 -1.84 5.85
N GLN A 141 1.69 -2.92 5.29
CA GLN A 141 2.78 -3.68 5.93
C GLN A 141 4.03 -2.82 6.12
N PHE A 142 4.40 -2.02 5.12
CA PHE A 142 5.47 -1.04 5.25
C PHE A 142 5.20 -0.05 6.39
N TYR A 143 3.98 0.46 6.54
CA TYR A 143 3.61 1.38 7.62
C TYR A 143 3.69 0.75 9.01
N ILE A 144 3.48 -0.56 9.13
CA ILE A 144 3.63 -1.26 10.40
C ILE A 144 5.10 -1.25 10.86
N PHE A 145 6.03 -1.58 9.98
CA PHE A 145 7.43 -1.76 10.34
C PHE A 145 8.26 -0.47 10.32
N TRP A 146 7.93 0.46 9.42
CA TRP A 146 8.74 1.65 9.16
C TRP A 146 8.96 2.56 10.37
N PRO A 147 7.98 2.86 11.22
CA PRO A 147 8.19 3.67 12.43
C PRO A 147 9.22 3.08 13.39
N PHE A 148 9.25 1.75 13.54
CA PHE A 148 10.20 1.07 14.39
C PHE A 148 11.61 1.15 13.81
N ILE A 149 11.77 0.94 12.50
CA ILE A 149 13.05 1.05 11.81
C ILE A 149 13.61 2.48 11.96
N ILE A 150 12.82 3.50 11.67
CA ILE A 150 13.22 4.90 11.78
C ILE A 150 13.57 5.26 13.23
N TYR A 151 12.75 4.85 14.21
CA TYR A 151 13.02 5.09 15.63
C TYR A 151 14.36 4.49 16.06
N PHE A 152 14.61 3.25 15.71
CA PHE A 152 15.82 2.53 16.09
C PHE A 152 17.09 3.12 15.45
N LEU A 153 17.04 3.41 14.15
CA LEU A 153 18.15 4.06 13.46
C LEU A 153 18.43 5.46 14.03
N TYR A 154 17.38 6.22 14.32
CA TYR A 154 17.53 7.56 14.89
C TYR A 154 18.14 7.52 16.30
N LYS A 155 17.73 6.59 17.15
CA LYS A 155 18.29 6.42 18.51
C LYS A 155 19.76 5.99 18.50
N ARG A 156 20.21 5.24 17.49
CA ARG A 156 21.60 4.77 17.39
C ARG A 156 22.56 5.80 16.77
N GLY A 157 22.13 6.62 15.85
CA GLY A 157 23.06 7.50 15.12
C GLY A 157 22.39 8.75 14.55
N GLY A 158 21.21 9.12 15.06
CA GLY A 158 20.50 10.33 14.67
C GLY A 158 20.09 10.34 13.19
N LYS A 159 19.83 11.53 12.69
CA LYS A 159 19.38 11.73 11.31
C LYS A 159 20.34 11.20 10.23
N ARG A 160 21.65 11.22 10.53
CA ARG A 160 22.68 10.72 9.58
C ARG A 160 22.56 9.22 9.34
N LEU A 161 22.33 8.44 10.41
CA LEU A 161 22.18 6.99 10.29
C LEU A 161 20.87 6.62 9.60
N VAL A 162 19.79 7.35 9.85
CA VAL A 162 18.53 7.18 9.11
C VAL A 162 18.74 7.40 7.61
N GLY A 163 19.43 8.50 7.22
CA GLY A 163 19.73 8.75 5.81
C GLY A 163 20.55 7.64 5.14
N ARG A 164 21.59 7.15 5.85
CA ARG A 164 22.40 6.02 5.36
C ARG A 164 21.60 4.72 5.26
N GLY A 165 20.73 4.45 6.23
CA GLY A 165 19.85 3.26 6.21
C GLY A 165 18.87 3.29 5.04
N ILE A 166 18.25 4.44 4.78
CA ILE A 166 17.36 4.61 3.61
C ILE A 166 18.14 4.41 2.30
N ALA A 167 19.32 5.05 2.18
CA ALA A 167 20.15 4.89 0.98
C ALA A 167 20.55 3.42 0.76
N ALA A 168 20.94 2.70 1.81
CA ALA A 168 21.27 1.28 1.73
C ALA A 168 20.08 0.43 1.25
N ILE A 169 18.88 0.66 1.81
CA ILE A 169 17.66 -0.05 1.38
C ILE A 169 17.35 0.26 -0.09
N SER A 170 17.48 1.52 -0.53
CA SER A 170 17.22 1.91 -1.92
C SER A 170 18.20 1.35 -2.94
N VAL A 171 19.41 0.97 -2.51
CA VAL A 171 20.41 0.33 -3.40
C VAL A 171 20.18 -1.19 -3.49
N LEU A 172 19.58 -1.78 -2.45
CA LEU A 172 19.32 -3.23 -2.37
C LEU A 172 17.95 -3.63 -2.97
N SER A 173 17.06 -2.67 -3.23
CA SER A 173 15.76 -2.88 -3.86
C SER A 173 15.81 -2.73 -5.38
#